data_9edc7c05247545926970613c7ebaec4d
#
_entry.id   9edc7c05247545926970613c7ebaec4d
#
_cell.length_a   1.000
_cell.length_b   1.000
_cell.length_c   1.000
_cell.angle_alpha   90.00
_cell.angle_beta   90.00
_cell.angle_gamma   90.00
#
_symmetry.space_group_name_H-M   'P 1'
#
loop_
_entity.id
_entity.type
_entity.pdbx_description
1 polymer ?
#
loop_
_entity_poly.entity_id
_entity_poly.type
_entity_poly.pdbx_seq_one_letter_code
_entity_poly.pdbx_strand_id
1 'polypeptide(L)'
;MDKFNANESVDTTRLEKLFLESGTLKVFRKNEYMVRQNDKTNHIGFVASGIFRLTRIDTNGNEWIVGYSFENDFVCDYPSLINRTDATVSIQATTDCEVYLLSLSKLNQFWEIDMETQRLGRRIAETMFAEIYQRLLGFYCDTPEQRYQALMKRCP
;
A
#
# COMPACT_ATOMS: atom_id res chain seq x y z
N MET A 1 0.29 -10.53 3.57
CA MET A 1 -0.70 -9.95 2.69
C MET A 1 -0.78 -10.92 1.55
N ASP A 2 -1.93 -11.60 1.33
CA ASP A 2 -2.12 -11.95 -0.07
C ASP A 2 -1.64 -10.72 -0.74
N LYS A 3 -0.58 -10.84 -1.57
CA LYS A 3 -0.09 -9.73 -2.34
C LYS A 3 -1.30 -8.91 -2.55
N PHE A 4 -1.38 -7.68 -2.06
CA PHE A 4 -2.51 -6.84 -2.36
C PHE A 4 -2.50 -6.77 -3.88
N ASN A 5 -2.92 -7.90 -4.45
CA ASN A 5 -3.11 -8.10 -5.84
C ASN A 5 -4.52 -7.61 -6.09
N ALA A 6 -4.67 -6.29 -5.99
CA ALA A 6 -5.67 -5.65 -6.83
C ALA A 6 -5.63 -6.26 -8.25
N ASN A 7 -4.50 -6.82 -8.65
CA ASN A 7 -4.24 -7.48 -9.93
C ASN A 7 -4.93 -8.84 -10.14
N GLU A 8 -5.27 -9.60 -9.11
CA GLU A 8 -5.97 -10.89 -9.31
C GLU A 8 -7.48 -10.72 -9.50
N SER A 9 -8.07 -9.65 -8.95
CA SER A 9 -9.52 -9.40 -9.00
C SER A 9 -9.91 -8.12 -9.74
N VAL A 10 -8.97 -7.18 -9.95
CA VAL A 10 -9.20 -5.88 -10.58
C VAL A 10 -8.10 -5.61 -11.59
N ASP A 11 -8.47 -5.32 -12.83
CA ASP A 11 -7.50 -4.91 -13.86
C ASP A 11 -7.00 -3.48 -13.56
N THR A 12 -5.77 -3.36 -13.11
CA THR A 12 -5.11 -2.10 -12.76
C THR A 12 -4.19 -1.56 -13.84
N THR A 13 -4.16 -2.16 -15.03
CA THR A 13 -3.23 -1.81 -16.11
C THR A 13 -3.26 -0.32 -16.44
N ARG A 14 -4.44 0.28 -16.50
CA ARG A 14 -4.59 1.70 -16.81
C ARG A 14 -4.05 2.61 -15.70
N LEU A 15 -4.17 2.18 -14.42
CA LEU A 15 -3.60 2.89 -13.28
C LEU A 15 -2.09 2.75 -13.25
N GLU A 16 -1.56 1.56 -13.46
CA GLU A 16 -0.10 1.31 -13.53
C GLU A 16 0.54 2.17 -14.62
N LYS A 17 -0.09 2.24 -15.79
CA LYS A 17 0.37 3.10 -16.89
C LYS A 17 0.46 4.56 -16.47
N LEU A 18 -0.50 5.07 -15.70
CA LEU A 18 -0.44 6.43 -15.15
C LEU A 18 0.82 6.65 -14.32
N PHE A 19 1.17 5.71 -13.44
CA PHE A 19 2.39 5.81 -12.62
C PHE A 19 3.66 5.78 -13.46
N LEU A 20 3.73 4.89 -14.44
CA LEU A 20 4.89 4.77 -15.32
C LEU A 20 5.11 6.00 -16.21
N GLU A 21 4.03 6.61 -16.70
CA GLU A 21 4.10 7.75 -17.63
C GLU A 21 4.17 9.10 -16.91
N SER A 22 3.48 9.25 -15.77
CA SER A 22 3.31 10.54 -15.08
C SER A 22 3.93 10.59 -13.69
N GLY A 23 4.37 9.45 -13.16
CA GLY A 23 5.07 9.37 -11.89
C GLY A 23 6.55 9.74 -12.02
N THR A 24 7.19 9.98 -10.88
CA THR A 24 8.62 10.23 -10.78
C THR A 24 9.30 9.00 -10.22
N LEU A 25 10.24 8.42 -10.97
CA LEU A 25 11.03 7.29 -10.50
C LEU A 25 11.95 7.74 -9.35
N LYS A 26 11.87 7.04 -8.23
CA LYS A 26 12.76 7.21 -7.08
C LYS A 26 13.34 5.88 -6.64
N VAL A 27 14.63 5.89 -6.31
CA VAL A 27 15.34 4.75 -5.74
C VAL A 27 15.45 4.93 -4.24
N PHE A 28 15.08 3.88 -3.51
CA PHE A 28 15.30 3.78 -2.06
C PHE A 28 16.28 2.65 -1.80
N ARG A 29 17.36 2.95 -1.07
CA ARG A 29 18.29 1.92 -0.60
C ARG A 29 17.66 1.16 0.55
N LYS A 30 18.13 -0.06 0.78
CA LYS A 30 17.74 -0.84 1.95
C LYS A 30 17.80 0.00 3.22
N ASN A 31 16.76 -0.09 4.04
CA ASN A 31 16.52 0.66 5.29
C ASN A 31 16.14 2.14 5.12
N GLU A 32 16.11 2.70 3.93
CA GLU A 32 15.58 4.05 3.71
C GLU A 32 14.05 4.07 3.86
N TYR A 33 13.53 5.22 4.29
CA TYR A 33 12.10 5.43 4.47
C TYR A 33 11.51 6.22 3.30
N MET A 34 10.40 5.72 2.76
CA MET A 34 9.56 6.49 1.86
C MET A 34 8.74 7.52 2.65
N VAL A 35 8.22 7.13 3.82
CA VAL A 35 7.54 7.98 4.79
C VAL A 35 7.80 7.45 6.20
N ARG A 36 7.90 8.34 7.18
CA ARG A 36 7.97 7.98 8.60
C ARG A 36 6.65 8.27 9.29
N GLN A 37 6.29 7.46 10.27
CA GLN A 37 5.15 7.73 11.16
C GLN A 37 5.24 9.16 11.71
N ASN A 38 4.12 9.88 11.71
CA ASN A 38 3.96 11.28 12.10
C ASN A 38 4.50 12.32 11.10
N ASP A 39 5.11 11.91 10.00
CA ASP A 39 5.48 12.84 8.93
C ASP A 39 4.31 13.09 7.95
N LYS A 40 4.40 14.17 7.20
CA LYS A 40 3.45 14.43 6.11
C LYS A 40 3.72 13.49 4.94
N THR A 41 2.66 13.04 4.28
CA THR A 41 2.74 12.26 3.05
C THR A 41 1.89 12.89 1.95
N ASN A 42 2.41 12.91 0.73
CA ASN A 42 1.74 13.52 -0.43
C ASN A 42 1.75 12.59 -1.65
N HIS A 43 2.37 11.43 -1.56
CA HIS A 43 2.62 10.58 -2.70
C HIS A 43 2.14 9.15 -2.46
N ILE A 44 1.74 8.55 -3.57
CA ILE A 44 1.48 7.12 -3.68
C ILE A 44 2.60 6.54 -4.53
N GLY A 45 3.11 5.37 -4.17
CA GLY A 45 4.13 4.65 -4.93
C GLY A 45 3.56 3.46 -5.69
N PHE A 46 4.08 3.21 -6.88
CA PHE A 46 3.99 1.93 -7.58
C PHE A 46 5.36 1.28 -7.55
N VAL A 47 5.47 0.11 -6.94
CA VAL A 47 6.73 -0.59 -6.70
C VAL A 47 7.16 -1.30 -7.99
N ALA A 48 8.17 -0.77 -8.68
CA ALA A 48 8.74 -1.39 -9.87
C ALA A 48 9.68 -2.55 -9.51
N SER A 49 10.40 -2.43 -8.38
CA SER A 49 11.22 -3.52 -7.84
C SER A 49 11.45 -3.35 -6.35
N GLY A 50 11.70 -4.46 -5.65
CA GLY A 50 12.01 -4.47 -4.24
C GLY A 50 10.80 -4.69 -3.33
N ILE A 51 11.04 -4.53 -2.02
CA ILE A 51 10.05 -4.84 -0.98
C ILE A 51 10.04 -3.72 0.06
N PHE A 52 8.85 -3.20 0.38
CA PHE A 52 8.62 -2.32 1.52
C PHE A 52 7.91 -3.05 2.66
N ARG A 53 8.24 -2.66 3.88
CA ARG A 53 7.45 -2.99 5.06
C ARG A 53 6.74 -1.76 5.60
N LEU A 54 5.53 -1.94 6.09
CA LEU A 54 4.75 -0.91 6.76
C LEU A 54 4.76 -1.24 8.25
N THR A 55 5.21 -0.29 9.07
CA THR A 55 5.34 -0.47 10.52
C THR A 55 4.67 0.64 11.28
N ARG A 56 4.24 0.33 12.50
CA ARG A 56 3.72 1.30 13.45
C ARG A 56 4.35 1.09 14.82
N ILE A 57 4.79 2.17 15.42
CA ILE A 57 5.26 2.18 16.81
C ILE A 57 4.07 2.56 17.70
N ASP A 58 3.77 1.73 18.69
CA ASP A 58 2.72 1.97 19.65
C ASP A 58 3.16 2.94 20.77
N THR A 59 2.25 3.28 21.67
CA THR A 59 2.52 4.20 22.80
C THR A 59 3.55 3.70 23.79
N ASN A 60 3.84 2.38 23.77
CA ASN A 60 4.86 1.74 24.62
C ASN A 60 6.22 1.64 23.93
N GLY A 61 6.35 2.10 22.68
CA GLY A 61 7.57 2.04 21.89
C GLY A 61 7.79 0.72 21.16
N ASN A 62 6.81 -0.19 21.13
CA ASN A 62 6.91 -1.44 20.37
C ASN A 62 6.62 -1.19 18.89
N GLU A 63 7.45 -1.76 18.02
CA GLU A 63 7.23 -1.73 16.58
C GLU A 63 6.40 -2.94 16.13
N TRP A 64 5.34 -2.65 15.39
CA TRP A 64 4.45 -3.66 14.80
C TRP A 64 4.53 -3.60 13.29
N ILE A 65 4.74 -4.73 12.64
CA ILE A 65 4.63 -4.84 11.19
C ILE A 65 3.15 -5.00 10.84
N VAL A 66 2.61 -4.05 10.09
CA VAL A 66 1.20 -4.04 9.69
C VAL A 66 0.97 -4.47 8.24
N GLY A 67 2.03 -4.50 7.43
CA GLY A 67 1.93 -4.94 6.05
C GLY A 67 3.26 -4.92 5.31
N TYR A 68 3.21 -5.44 4.09
CA TYR A 68 4.29 -5.43 3.10
C TYR A 68 3.73 -5.00 1.75
N SER A 69 4.57 -4.36 0.94
CA SER A 69 4.31 -4.12 -0.48
C SER A 69 5.45 -4.70 -1.30
N PHE A 70 5.09 -5.47 -2.30
CA PHE A 70 6.01 -6.19 -3.18
C PHE A 70 6.06 -5.54 -4.56
N GLU A 71 6.89 -6.07 -5.44
CA GLU A 71 6.92 -5.69 -6.86
C GLU A 71 5.51 -5.77 -7.48
N ASN A 72 5.16 -4.75 -8.24
CA ASN A 72 3.84 -4.51 -8.84
C ASN A 72 2.71 -4.17 -7.85
N ASP A 73 3.02 -3.91 -6.58
CA ASP A 73 2.05 -3.39 -5.63
C ASP A 73 2.04 -1.85 -5.62
N PHE A 74 0.93 -1.27 -5.18
CA PHE A 74 0.87 0.13 -4.78
C PHE A 74 1.22 0.26 -3.30
N VAL A 75 1.93 1.33 -2.93
CA VAL A 75 2.38 1.56 -1.56
C VAL A 75 2.08 2.99 -1.11
N CYS A 76 1.31 3.14 -0.04
CA CYS A 76 1.06 4.41 0.64
C CYS A 76 0.35 4.17 1.98
N ASP A 77 0.30 5.22 2.80
CA ASP A 77 -0.66 5.34 3.90
C ASP A 77 -1.88 6.12 3.39
N TYR A 78 -2.76 5.40 2.69
CA TYR A 78 -3.86 6.02 1.94
C TYR A 78 -4.85 6.81 2.81
N PRO A 79 -5.29 6.33 3.99
CA PRO A 79 -6.17 7.11 4.85
C PRO A 79 -5.56 8.45 5.29
N SER A 80 -4.28 8.46 5.65
CA SER A 80 -3.58 9.69 6.03
C SER A 80 -3.44 10.65 4.85
N LEU A 81 -3.19 10.10 3.67
CA LEU A 81 -3.06 10.86 2.44
C LEU A 81 -4.35 11.60 2.07
N ILE A 82 -5.50 10.88 2.03
CA ILE A 82 -6.80 11.47 1.65
C ILE A 82 -7.34 12.41 2.73
N ASN A 83 -7.07 12.16 3.99
CA ASN A 83 -7.52 12.99 5.11
C ASN A 83 -6.55 14.15 5.41
N ARG A 84 -5.39 14.21 4.73
CA ARG A 84 -4.34 15.21 4.93
C ARG A 84 -3.86 15.27 6.38
N THR A 85 -3.80 14.12 7.02
CA THR A 85 -3.25 13.93 8.37
C THR A 85 -1.81 13.46 8.30
N ASP A 86 -1.16 13.43 9.45
CA ASP A 86 0.18 12.84 9.57
C ASP A 86 0.12 11.33 9.33
N ALA A 87 1.20 10.76 8.80
CA ALA A 87 1.29 9.34 8.54
C ALA A 87 1.13 8.52 9.82
N THR A 88 0.29 7.51 9.76
CA THR A 88 0.03 6.60 10.89
C THR A 88 0.98 5.41 10.92
N VAL A 89 1.70 5.19 9.82
CA VAL A 89 2.69 4.12 9.66
C VAL A 89 3.96 4.66 9.03
N SER A 90 5.07 3.98 9.26
CA SER A 90 6.30 4.16 8.50
C SER A 90 6.33 3.17 7.35
N ILE A 91 6.84 3.60 6.20
CA ILE A 91 7.05 2.76 5.00
C ILE A 91 8.55 2.73 4.75
N GLN A 92 9.17 1.57 4.93
CA GLN A 92 10.62 1.39 4.88
C GLN A 92 10.99 0.32 3.87
N ALA A 93 11.99 0.61 3.05
CA ALA A 93 12.58 -0.36 2.12
C ALA A 93 13.32 -1.47 2.89
N THR A 94 12.97 -2.72 2.63
CA THR A 94 13.67 -3.89 3.21
C THR A 94 14.76 -4.41 2.29
N THR A 95 14.68 -4.06 1.03
CA THR A 95 15.69 -4.27 -0.02
C THR A 95 15.93 -2.93 -0.72
N ASP A 96 16.86 -2.86 -1.67
CA ASP A 96 16.88 -1.74 -2.61
C ASP A 96 15.60 -1.77 -3.44
N CYS A 97 14.95 -0.63 -3.61
CA CYS A 97 13.64 -0.50 -4.26
C CYS A 97 13.66 0.58 -5.33
N GLU A 98 12.94 0.34 -6.41
CA GLU A 98 12.58 1.35 -7.41
C GLU A 98 11.07 1.58 -7.37
N VAL A 99 10.67 2.83 -7.27
CA VAL A 99 9.27 3.21 -7.07
C VAL A 99 8.92 4.41 -7.93
N TYR A 100 7.82 4.33 -8.66
CA TYR A 100 7.22 5.49 -9.32
C TYR A 100 6.30 6.21 -8.35
N LEU A 101 6.63 7.44 -8.00
CA LEU A 101 5.84 8.27 -7.08
C LEU A 101 4.86 9.14 -7.85
N LEU A 102 3.60 9.13 -7.43
CA LEU A 102 2.53 9.97 -7.99
C LEU A 102 1.90 10.78 -6.87
N SER A 103 1.65 12.08 -7.12
CA SER A 103 0.94 12.91 -6.15
C SER A 103 -0.54 12.54 -6.07
N LEU A 104 -1.15 12.76 -4.90
CA LEU A 104 -2.60 12.58 -4.74
C LEU A 104 -3.40 13.44 -5.72
N SER A 105 -2.94 14.64 -6.02
CA SER A 105 -3.59 15.53 -6.99
C SER A 105 -3.67 14.91 -8.38
N LYS A 106 -2.58 14.32 -8.87
CA LYS A 106 -2.58 13.61 -10.17
C LYS A 106 -3.48 12.37 -10.15
N LEU A 107 -3.49 11.63 -9.05
CA LEU A 107 -4.39 10.48 -8.90
C LEU A 107 -5.86 10.91 -8.90
N ASN A 108 -6.20 12.00 -8.20
CA ASN A 108 -7.57 12.52 -8.20
C ASN A 108 -8.01 12.98 -9.60
N GLN A 109 -7.13 13.62 -10.35
CA GLN A 109 -7.40 13.98 -11.76
C GLN A 109 -7.67 12.74 -12.62
N PHE A 110 -6.96 11.66 -12.38
CA PHE A 110 -7.18 10.39 -13.09
C PHE A 110 -8.57 9.80 -12.80
N TRP A 111 -9.04 9.84 -11.55
CA TRP A 111 -10.37 9.37 -11.22
C TRP A 111 -11.51 10.17 -11.87
N GLU A 112 -11.23 11.40 -12.29
CA GLU A 112 -12.20 12.28 -12.91
C GLU A 112 -12.23 12.21 -14.44
N ILE A 113 -11.36 11.41 -15.08
CA ILE A 113 -11.29 11.31 -16.54
C ILE A 113 -12.60 10.78 -17.13
N ASP A 114 -13.10 9.67 -16.60
CA ASP A 114 -14.31 8.99 -17.08
C ASP A 114 -14.90 8.04 -16.01
N MET A 115 -16.05 7.44 -16.37
CA MET A 115 -16.74 6.50 -15.49
C MET A 115 -15.95 5.20 -15.26
N GLU A 116 -15.09 4.81 -16.19
CA GLU A 116 -14.27 3.59 -16.03
C GLU A 116 -13.20 3.79 -14.98
N THR A 117 -12.54 4.95 -14.94
CA THR A 117 -11.56 5.26 -13.89
C THR A 117 -12.21 5.34 -12.52
N GLN A 118 -13.43 5.90 -12.42
CA GLN A 118 -14.17 5.93 -11.15
C GLN A 118 -14.59 4.53 -10.71
N ARG A 119 -15.05 3.67 -11.62
CA ARG A 119 -15.36 2.26 -11.32
C ARG A 119 -14.12 1.51 -10.88
N LEU A 120 -12.98 1.73 -11.53
CA LEU A 120 -11.70 1.14 -11.14
C LEU A 120 -11.34 1.53 -9.70
N GLY A 121 -11.38 2.82 -9.36
CA GLY A 121 -11.11 3.31 -8.00
C GLY A 121 -12.04 2.70 -6.96
N ARG A 122 -13.35 2.61 -7.27
CA ARG A 122 -14.32 1.96 -6.40
C ARG A 122 -14.02 0.47 -6.19
N ARG A 123 -13.73 -0.27 -7.26
CA ARG A 123 -13.41 -1.71 -7.15
C ARG A 123 -12.14 -1.97 -6.37
N ILE A 124 -11.12 -1.13 -6.53
CA ILE A 124 -9.91 -1.18 -5.70
C ILE A 124 -10.27 -0.98 -4.23
N ALA A 125 -11.04 0.06 -3.91
CA ALA A 125 -11.45 0.35 -2.53
C ALA A 125 -12.30 -0.76 -1.93
N GLU A 126 -13.23 -1.35 -2.69
CA GLU A 126 -14.06 -2.49 -2.27
C GLU A 126 -13.21 -3.73 -1.97
N THR A 127 -12.21 -4.01 -2.81
CA THR A 127 -11.28 -5.13 -2.61
C THR A 127 -10.43 -4.91 -1.35
N MET A 128 -9.90 -3.71 -1.17
CA MET A 128 -9.14 -3.34 0.03
C MET A 128 -10.00 -3.48 1.30
N PHE A 129 -11.24 -2.99 1.25
CA PHE A 129 -12.15 -3.11 2.37
C PHE A 129 -12.41 -4.58 2.73
N ALA A 130 -12.69 -5.42 1.74
CA ALA A 130 -12.93 -6.85 1.95
C ALA A 130 -11.72 -7.55 2.60
N GLU A 131 -10.51 -7.27 2.13
CA GLU A 131 -9.29 -7.83 2.71
C GLU A 131 -9.06 -7.38 4.15
N ILE A 132 -9.18 -6.08 4.42
CA ILE A 132 -9.03 -5.54 5.77
C ILE A 132 -10.10 -6.13 6.70
N TYR A 133 -11.33 -6.26 6.23
CA TYR A 133 -12.42 -6.85 6.99
C TYR A 133 -12.15 -8.33 7.33
N GLN A 134 -11.68 -9.13 6.37
CA GLN A 134 -11.30 -10.52 6.62
C GLN A 134 -10.15 -10.62 7.63
N ARG A 135 -9.15 -9.73 7.55
CA ARG A 135 -8.07 -9.70 8.54
C ARG A 135 -8.58 -9.33 9.94
N LEU A 136 -9.52 -8.39 10.02
CA LEU A 136 -10.15 -8.02 11.30
C LEU A 136 -10.91 -9.20 11.90
N LEU A 137 -11.70 -9.92 11.10
CA LEU A 137 -12.39 -11.14 11.54
C LEU A 137 -11.40 -12.20 12.03
N GLY A 138 -10.29 -12.41 11.30
CA GLY A 138 -9.24 -13.33 11.74
C GLY A 138 -8.60 -12.94 13.07
N PHE A 139 -8.52 -11.66 13.36
CA PHE A 139 -8.02 -11.17 14.65
C PHE A 139 -8.90 -11.62 15.83
N TYR A 140 -10.22 -11.64 15.64
CA TYR A 140 -11.19 -12.02 16.67
C TYR A 140 -11.49 -13.52 16.70
N CYS A 141 -11.46 -14.19 15.54
CA CYS A 141 -12.00 -15.55 15.39
C CYS A 141 -10.93 -16.62 15.24
N ASP A 142 -9.73 -16.28 14.71
CA ASP A 142 -8.71 -17.24 14.41
C ASP A 142 -7.74 -17.43 15.58
N THR A 143 -7.24 -18.66 15.72
CA THR A 143 -6.14 -18.96 16.66
C THR A 143 -4.83 -18.31 16.18
N PRO A 144 -3.83 -18.10 17.06
CA PRO A 144 -2.52 -17.60 16.65
C PRO A 144 -1.87 -18.44 15.55
N GLU A 145 -2.04 -19.77 15.59
CA GLU A 145 -1.51 -20.68 14.59
C GLU A 145 -2.20 -20.48 13.22
N GLN A 146 -3.52 -20.35 13.19
CA GLN A 146 -4.27 -20.08 11.97
C GLN A 146 -3.87 -18.72 11.37
N ARG A 147 -3.69 -17.70 12.19
CA ARG A 147 -3.20 -16.38 11.74
C ARG A 147 -1.78 -16.47 11.17
N TYR A 148 -0.90 -17.25 11.81
CA TYR A 148 0.45 -17.49 11.31
C TYR A 148 0.44 -18.21 9.96
N GLN A 149 -0.37 -19.27 9.82
CA GLN A 149 -0.52 -19.98 8.54
C GLN A 149 -1.07 -19.08 7.43
N ALA A 150 -2.05 -18.21 7.75
CA ALA A 150 -2.58 -17.23 6.83
C ALA A 150 -1.51 -16.21 6.40
N LEU A 151 -0.66 -15.77 7.34
CA LEU A 151 0.47 -14.88 7.05
C LEU A 151 1.48 -15.54 6.11
N MET A 152 1.85 -16.80 6.36
CA MET A 152 2.82 -17.53 5.52
C MET A 152 2.31 -17.76 4.10
N LYS A 153 1.00 -17.91 3.90
CA LYS A 153 0.41 -17.99 2.56
C LYS A 153 0.48 -16.65 1.81
N ARG A 154 0.42 -15.55 2.54
CA ARG A 154 0.41 -14.19 1.97
C ARG A 154 1.81 -13.65 1.69
N CYS A 155 2.77 -14.03 2.53
CA CYS A 155 4.17 -13.57 2.48
C CYS A 155 5.09 -14.79 2.39
N PRO A 156 5.16 -15.46 1.22
CA PRO A 156 6.01 -16.63 1.02
C PRO A 156 7.50 -16.28 1.05
#